data_979387e2a61947b875dc92fd60f8350c
#
_entry.id   979387e2a61947b875dc92fd60f8350c
#
_cell.length_a   1.000
_cell.length_b   1.000
_cell.length_c   1.000
_cell.angle_alpha   90.00
_cell.angle_beta   90.00
_cell.angle_gamma   90.00
#
_symmetry.space_group_name_H-M   'P 1'
#
loop_
_entity.id
_entity.type
_entity.pdbx_description
1 polymer ?
#
loop_
_entity_poly.entity_id
_entity_poly.type
_entity_poly.pdbx_seq_one_letter_code
_entity_poly.pdbx_strand_id
1 'polypeptide(L)'
;IISVLSIGKGFYKNSIIKIIANLKNVSDSEIAKLKDKLFEEIHIRDCIFDDTNKRKIEADTVFTGIYEGRTKFIKKTIRGGQCINSKGNIVVIGDINSGAEVSAGGNIIVLGSIRGRVRAGIGGNREAIIAAFILQPQLLQIGDLITVSPDDVKPPYPEVARVKDGMIIVEPYLPNKYTY
;
A
#
# COMPACT_ATOMS: atom_id res chain seq x y z
N ILE A 1 -28.78 -11.15 18.68
CA ILE A 1 -27.47 -10.74 19.24
C ILE A 1 -27.51 -10.99 20.77
N ILE A 2 -28.41 -10.38 21.53
CA ILE A 2 -28.44 -10.47 22.98
C ILE A 2 -28.59 -11.94 23.44
N SER A 3 -29.48 -12.72 22.83
CA SER A 3 -29.67 -14.15 23.17
C SER A 3 -28.41 -15.01 23.01
N VAL A 4 -27.59 -14.71 22.02
CA VAL A 4 -26.31 -15.41 21.79
C VAL A 4 -25.23 -14.98 22.80
N LEU A 5 -25.15 -13.69 23.11
CA LEU A 5 -24.20 -13.15 24.08
C LEU A 5 -24.54 -13.54 25.52
N SER A 6 -25.83 -13.75 25.82
CA SER A 6 -26.30 -14.19 27.16
C SER A 6 -25.79 -15.58 27.51
N ILE A 7 -25.55 -16.47 26.56
CA ILE A 7 -24.97 -17.81 26.77
C ILE A 7 -23.52 -17.71 27.30
N GLY A 8 -22.78 -16.67 26.91
CA GLY A 8 -21.39 -16.43 27.34
C GLY A 8 -21.22 -15.23 28.27
N LYS A 9 -22.23 -14.88 29.08
CA LYS A 9 -22.30 -13.65 29.87
C LYS A 9 -21.04 -13.37 30.72
N GLY A 10 -20.49 -14.39 31.35
CA GLY A 10 -19.27 -14.27 32.15
C GLY A 10 -18.00 -13.94 31.36
N PHE A 11 -17.96 -14.37 30.09
CA PHE A 11 -16.82 -14.15 29.20
C PHE A 11 -16.76 -12.70 28.67
N TYR A 12 -17.95 -12.07 28.46
CA TYR A 12 -18.04 -10.73 27.89
C TYR A 12 -18.08 -9.61 28.95
N LYS A 13 -18.14 -9.94 30.22
CA LYS A 13 -18.14 -8.98 31.32
C LYS A 13 -16.88 -8.10 31.25
N ASN A 14 -17.08 -6.78 31.31
CA ASN A 14 -16.01 -5.77 31.26
C ASN A 14 -15.25 -5.71 29.93
N SER A 15 -15.70 -6.38 28.86
CA SER A 15 -15.08 -6.35 27.53
C SER A 15 -15.61 -5.20 26.67
N ILE A 16 -14.87 -4.87 25.60
CA ILE A 16 -15.36 -4.01 24.52
C ILE A 16 -15.85 -4.91 23.39
N ILE A 17 -17.12 -4.76 23.00
CA ILE A 17 -17.72 -5.54 21.92
C ILE A 17 -17.81 -4.69 20.67
N LYS A 18 -17.31 -5.22 19.54
CA LYS A 18 -17.48 -4.61 18.24
C LYS A 18 -18.55 -5.36 17.45
N ILE A 19 -19.65 -4.67 17.13
CA ILE A 19 -20.76 -5.18 16.32
C ILE A 19 -20.57 -4.68 14.90
N ILE A 20 -20.38 -5.60 13.96
CA ILE A 20 -20.23 -5.30 12.53
C ILE A 20 -21.55 -5.72 11.86
N ALA A 21 -22.30 -4.76 11.34
CA ALA A 21 -23.60 -5.00 10.74
C ALA A 21 -23.93 -3.97 9.66
N ASN A 22 -24.90 -4.31 8.80
CA ASN A 22 -25.48 -3.34 7.87
C ASN A 22 -26.51 -2.51 8.63
N LEU A 23 -26.18 -1.25 8.91
CA LEU A 23 -27.01 -0.34 9.68
C LEU A 23 -27.90 0.57 8.83
N LYS A 24 -27.98 0.36 7.52
CA LYS A 24 -28.72 1.22 6.58
C LYS A 24 -30.20 1.48 6.99
N ASN A 25 -30.84 0.49 7.60
CA ASN A 25 -32.27 0.55 8.00
C ASN A 25 -32.43 0.51 9.52
N VAL A 26 -31.40 0.81 10.29
CA VAL A 26 -31.43 0.81 11.75
C VAL A 26 -31.33 2.24 12.22
N SER A 27 -32.32 2.70 13.00
CA SER A 27 -32.34 4.07 13.55
C SER A 27 -31.37 4.22 14.72
N ASP A 28 -30.91 5.44 14.96
CA ASP A 28 -30.03 5.74 16.11
C ASP A 28 -30.69 5.37 17.45
N SER A 29 -32.04 5.48 17.54
CA SER A 29 -32.80 5.07 18.73
C SER A 29 -32.77 3.56 18.96
N GLU A 30 -32.75 2.75 17.92
CA GLU A 30 -32.63 1.28 18.03
C GLU A 30 -31.21 0.87 18.42
N ILE A 31 -30.21 1.57 17.90
CA ILE A 31 -28.81 1.40 18.30
C ILE A 31 -28.63 1.74 19.77
N ALA A 32 -29.21 2.84 20.25
CA ALA A 32 -29.15 3.24 21.65
C ALA A 32 -29.82 2.18 22.56
N LYS A 33 -31.02 1.73 22.22
CA LYS A 33 -31.70 0.67 22.96
C LYS A 33 -30.95 -0.64 23.03
N LEU A 34 -30.25 -1.01 21.92
CA LEU A 34 -29.41 -2.21 21.90
C LEU A 34 -28.18 -2.02 22.80
N LYS A 35 -27.60 -0.83 22.79
CA LYS A 35 -26.47 -0.44 23.64
C LYS A 35 -26.84 -0.57 25.13
N ASP A 36 -27.94 0.05 25.53
CA ASP A 36 -28.44 0.00 26.92
C ASP A 36 -28.63 -1.43 27.40
N LYS A 37 -29.28 -2.26 26.60
CA LYS A 37 -29.47 -3.70 26.95
C LYS A 37 -28.15 -4.46 27.05
N LEU A 38 -27.15 -4.16 26.22
CA LEU A 38 -25.85 -4.81 26.33
C LEU A 38 -25.10 -4.40 27.60
N PHE A 39 -25.24 -3.15 28.04
CA PHE A 39 -24.68 -2.68 29.31
C PHE A 39 -25.42 -3.32 30.52
N GLU A 40 -26.76 -3.36 30.51
CA GLU A 40 -27.55 -3.85 31.62
C GLU A 40 -27.52 -5.38 31.77
N GLU A 41 -27.67 -6.12 30.65
CA GLU A 41 -27.79 -7.57 30.69
C GLU A 41 -26.46 -8.32 30.65
N ILE A 42 -25.47 -7.79 29.86
CA ILE A 42 -24.18 -8.47 29.62
C ILE A 42 -23.06 -7.86 30.46
N HIS A 43 -23.23 -6.64 30.96
CA HIS A 43 -22.24 -5.87 31.73
C HIS A 43 -20.94 -5.64 30.97
N ILE A 44 -21.04 -5.29 29.69
CA ILE A 44 -19.89 -4.90 28.87
C ILE A 44 -19.35 -3.56 29.31
N ARG A 45 -18.07 -3.26 28.97
CA ARG A 45 -17.43 -1.95 29.23
C ARG A 45 -17.76 -0.92 28.15
N ASP A 46 -17.81 -1.33 26.88
CA ASP A 46 -18.17 -0.48 25.76
C ASP A 46 -18.65 -1.30 24.56
N CYS A 47 -19.39 -0.64 23.65
CA CYS A 47 -19.87 -1.23 22.41
C CYS A 47 -19.65 -0.30 21.23
N ILE A 48 -18.90 -0.77 20.24
CA ILE A 48 -18.60 -0.06 19.01
C ILE A 48 -19.46 -0.66 17.89
N PHE A 49 -20.29 0.15 17.25
CA PHE A 49 -21.05 -0.24 16.06
C PHE A 49 -20.28 0.14 14.80
N ASP A 50 -20.01 -0.82 13.94
CA ASP A 50 -19.29 -0.67 12.69
C ASP A 50 -20.22 -0.99 11.52
N ASP A 51 -20.64 0.04 10.80
CA ASP A 51 -21.56 -0.10 9.67
C ASP A 51 -20.81 -0.59 8.43
N THR A 52 -21.17 -1.79 7.96
CA THR A 52 -20.60 -2.37 6.75
C THR A 52 -20.88 -1.53 5.49
N ASN A 53 -21.98 -0.77 5.46
CA ASN A 53 -22.27 0.14 4.35
C ASN A 53 -21.41 1.41 4.40
N LYS A 54 -21.19 2.00 5.59
CA LYS A 54 -20.29 3.15 5.73
C LYS A 54 -18.88 2.81 5.29
N ARG A 55 -18.37 1.62 5.65
CA ARG A 55 -17.06 1.16 5.17
C ARG A 55 -16.96 1.09 3.65
N LYS A 56 -18.02 0.64 2.99
CA LYS A 56 -18.07 0.58 1.52
C LYS A 56 -18.12 1.98 0.89
N ILE A 57 -18.90 2.88 1.51
CA ILE A 57 -19.03 4.27 1.06
C ILE A 57 -17.76 5.08 1.39
N GLU A 58 -17.16 4.91 2.58
CA GLU A 58 -15.92 5.58 2.96
C GLU A 58 -14.72 5.06 2.15
N ALA A 59 -14.67 3.75 1.85
CA ALA A 59 -13.65 3.21 0.95
C ALA A 59 -13.78 3.76 -0.47
N ASP A 60 -15.02 3.97 -0.95
CA ASP A 60 -15.28 4.48 -2.31
C ASP A 60 -15.16 6.03 -2.41
N THR A 61 -15.27 6.78 -1.30
CA THR A 61 -15.31 8.26 -1.33
C THR A 61 -14.07 8.94 -0.76
N VAL A 62 -13.27 8.28 0.07
CA VAL A 62 -12.11 8.89 0.75
C VAL A 62 -10.81 8.69 -0.03
N PHE A 63 -10.70 7.64 -0.85
CA PHE A 63 -9.51 7.40 -1.65
C PHE A 63 -9.79 7.66 -3.14
N THR A 64 -9.34 8.80 -3.62
CA THR A 64 -9.41 9.19 -5.05
C THR A 64 -8.20 8.72 -5.85
N GLY A 65 -7.29 7.99 -5.23
CA GLY A 65 -6.09 7.45 -5.88
C GLY A 65 -6.33 6.11 -6.58
N ILE A 66 -5.31 5.62 -7.26
CA ILE A 66 -5.31 4.34 -7.97
C ILE A 66 -4.96 3.21 -6.99
N TYR A 67 -5.73 2.12 -6.98
CA TYR A 67 -5.39 0.93 -6.22
C TYR A 67 -4.52 0.00 -7.06
N GLU A 68 -3.21 -0.04 -6.77
CA GLU A 68 -2.23 -0.80 -7.55
C GLU A 68 -1.79 -2.12 -6.90
N GLY A 69 -2.57 -2.64 -5.97
CA GLY A 69 -2.30 -3.94 -5.34
C GLY A 69 -1.43 -3.88 -4.07
N ARG A 70 -0.93 -5.04 -3.65
CA ARG A 70 -0.18 -5.18 -2.39
C ARG A 70 1.20 -4.55 -2.49
N THR A 71 1.62 -3.86 -1.43
CA THR A 71 2.93 -3.21 -1.35
C THR A 71 3.79 -3.83 -0.25
N LYS A 72 5.03 -4.19 -0.59
CA LYS A 72 6.04 -4.67 0.35
C LYS A 72 6.96 -3.52 0.75
N PHE A 73 7.02 -3.23 2.05
CA PHE A 73 7.93 -2.21 2.61
C PHE A 73 9.22 -2.86 3.11
N ILE A 74 10.37 -2.32 2.72
CA ILE A 74 11.70 -2.77 3.12
C ILE A 74 12.43 -1.58 3.76
N LYS A 75 12.58 -1.61 5.09
CA LYS A 75 13.20 -0.53 5.86
C LYS A 75 14.69 -0.80 6.11
N LYS A 76 15.44 -1.04 5.05
CA LYS A 76 16.90 -1.25 5.09
C LYS A 76 17.51 -1.14 3.71
N THR A 77 18.81 -0.87 3.67
CA THR A 77 19.63 -0.97 2.45
C THR A 77 19.73 -2.41 1.97
N ILE A 78 19.54 -2.62 0.66
CA ILE A 78 19.72 -3.91 -0.01
C ILE A 78 21.14 -3.95 -0.58
N ARG A 79 21.93 -4.91 -0.09
CA ARG A 79 23.36 -5.04 -0.40
C ARG A 79 23.60 -6.01 -1.55
N GLY A 80 24.77 -5.90 -2.17
CA GLY A 80 25.19 -6.82 -3.24
C GLY A 80 24.99 -8.28 -2.88
N GLY A 81 24.52 -9.08 -3.84
CA GLY A 81 24.16 -10.47 -3.66
C GLY A 81 22.77 -10.73 -3.06
N GLN A 82 22.07 -9.70 -2.59
CA GLN A 82 20.69 -9.85 -2.12
C GLN A 82 19.69 -9.71 -3.26
N CYS A 83 18.71 -10.62 -3.30
CA CYS A 83 17.60 -10.59 -4.25
C CYS A 83 16.28 -10.43 -3.49
N ILE A 84 15.47 -9.45 -3.89
CA ILE A 84 14.16 -9.19 -3.34
C ILE A 84 13.11 -9.30 -4.44
N ASN A 85 12.09 -10.10 -4.20
CA ASN A 85 10.97 -10.28 -5.14
C ASN A 85 9.63 -9.98 -4.49
N SER A 86 8.71 -9.38 -5.24
CA SER A 86 7.31 -9.19 -4.87
C SER A 86 6.41 -9.35 -6.09
N LYS A 87 5.22 -9.94 -5.92
CA LYS A 87 4.18 -9.96 -6.96
C LYS A 87 3.47 -8.62 -7.14
N GLY A 88 3.50 -7.74 -6.12
CA GLY A 88 2.95 -6.39 -6.13
C GLY A 88 4.07 -5.35 -6.12
N ASN A 89 3.80 -4.20 -5.50
CA ASN A 89 4.74 -3.09 -5.40
C ASN A 89 5.83 -3.33 -4.34
N ILE A 90 6.95 -2.62 -4.47
CA ILE A 90 8.02 -2.56 -3.48
C ILE A 90 8.33 -1.11 -3.16
N VAL A 91 8.39 -0.80 -1.86
CA VAL A 91 8.92 0.47 -1.34
C VAL A 91 10.15 0.16 -0.50
N VAL A 92 11.30 0.73 -0.87
CA VAL A 92 12.56 0.62 -0.13
C VAL A 92 12.84 1.93 0.58
N ILE A 93 12.96 1.88 1.91
CA ILE A 93 13.45 2.99 2.72
C ILE A 93 14.93 2.71 3.01
N GLY A 94 15.80 3.15 2.12
CA GLY A 94 17.22 2.85 2.05
C GLY A 94 17.70 2.77 0.60
N ASP A 95 18.91 2.27 0.38
CA ASP A 95 19.53 2.16 -0.93
C ASP A 95 19.44 0.74 -1.50
N ILE A 96 19.54 0.64 -2.83
CA ILE A 96 19.78 -0.61 -3.57
C ILE A 96 21.21 -0.53 -4.13
N ASN A 97 22.16 -1.21 -3.49
CA ASN A 97 23.58 -1.14 -3.85
C ASN A 97 23.90 -1.99 -5.07
N SER A 98 25.05 -1.72 -5.68
CA SER A 98 25.60 -2.51 -6.80
C SER A 98 25.62 -4.00 -6.47
N GLY A 99 25.21 -4.84 -7.42
CA GLY A 99 25.11 -6.30 -7.25
C GLY A 99 23.86 -6.76 -6.48
N ALA A 100 23.00 -5.85 -5.99
CA ALA A 100 21.68 -6.19 -5.48
C ALA A 100 20.66 -6.28 -6.61
N GLU A 101 19.63 -7.12 -6.43
CA GLU A 101 18.51 -7.25 -7.37
C GLU A 101 17.16 -7.03 -6.67
N VAL A 102 16.31 -6.19 -7.25
CA VAL A 102 14.94 -5.97 -6.78
C VAL A 102 13.98 -6.13 -7.94
N SER A 103 12.97 -6.97 -7.76
CA SER A 103 11.99 -7.30 -8.79
C SER A 103 10.57 -7.20 -8.25
N ALA A 104 9.70 -6.47 -8.95
CA ALA A 104 8.31 -6.24 -8.58
C ALA A 104 7.38 -6.50 -9.76
N GLY A 105 6.21 -7.11 -9.50
CA GLY A 105 5.14 -7.20 -10.50
C GLY A 105 4.43 -5.85 -10.72
N GLY A 106 4.51 -4.92 -9.75
CA GLY A 106 4.07 -3.53 -9.82
C GLY A 106 5.24 -2.56 -9.79
N ASN A 107 5.06 -1.46 -9.08
CA ASN A 107 6.00 -0.35 -8.98
C ASN A 107 7.17 -0.62 -8.02
N ILE A 108 8.29 0.10 -8.21
CA ILE A 108 9.42 0.15 -7.30
C ILE A 108 9.69 1.60 -6.92
N ILE A 109 9.54 1.93 -5.62
CA ILE A 109 9.85 3.26 -5.09
C ILE A 109 11.00 3.13 -4.09
N VAL A 110 12.04 3.90 -4.26
CA VAL A 110 13.24 3.87 -3.40
C VAL A 110 13.49 5.25 -2.81
N LEU A 111 13.33 5.37 -1.49
CA LEU A 111 13.73 6.56 -0.75
C LEU A 111 15.24 6.46 -0.46
N GLY A 112 16.03 6.64 -1.49
CA GLY A 112 17.49 6.49 -1.50
C GLY A 112 18.02 6.36 -2.92
N SER A 113 19.19 5.72 -3.05
CA SER A 113 19.85 5.53 -4.34
C SER A 113 19.63 4.14 -4.90
N ILE A 114 19.44 4.03 -6.21
CA ILE A 114 19.47 2.76 -6.94
C ILE A 114 20.79 2.67 -7.71
N ARG A 115 21.62 1.69 -7.34
CA ARG A 115 22.88 1.34 -8.04
C ARG A 115 22.91 -0.13 -8.49
N GLY A 116 21.92 -0.92 -8.05
CA GLY A 116 21.79 -2.34 -8.40
C GLY A 116 20.92 -2.55 -9.64
N ARG A 117 20.35 -3.74 -9.76
CA ARG A 117 19.44 -4.13 -10.83
C ARG A 117 18.00 -4.03 -10.33
N VAL A 118 17.15 -3.31 -11.07
CA VAL A 118 15.74 -3.12 -10.71
C VAL A 118 14.84 -3.49 -11.87
N ARG A 119 13.78 -4.26 -11.56
CA ARG A 119 12.80 -4.74 -12.54
C ARG A 119 11.39 -4.51 -12.01
N ALA A 120 10.67 -3.55 -12.57
CA ALA A 120 9.26 -3.28 -12.28
C ALA A 120 8.36 -3.88 -13.36
N GLY A 121 7.08 -4.11 -13.02
CA GLY A 121 6.10 -4.59 -14.00
C GLY A 121 6.37 -6.00 -14.52
N ILE A 122 7.03 -6.87 -13.73
CA ILE A 122 7.29 -8.25 -14.16
C ILE A 122 5.97 -8.96 -14.45
N GLY A 123 5.84 -9.54 -15.63
CA GLY A 123 4.58 -10.09 -16.14
C GLY A 123 3.97 -9.24 -17.25
N GLY A 124 4.69 -8.20 -17.71
CA GLY A 124 4.31 -7.38 -18.88
C GLY A 124 3.59 -6.07 -18.55
N ASN A 125 3.54 -5.67 -17.27
CA ASN A 125 2.94 -4.38 -16.91
C ASN A 125 3.87 -3.22 -17.27
N ARG A 126 3.61 -2.56 -18.39
CA ARG A 126 4.36 -1.39 -18.88
C ARG A 126 3.96 -0.06 -18.20
N GLU A 127 2.86 -0.05 -17.44
CA GLU A 127 2.41 1.11 -16.66
C GLU A 127 3.17 1.26 -15.33
N ALA A 128 3.96 0.24 -14.94
CA ALA A 128 4.76 0.29 -13.73
C ALA A 128 5.84 1.38 -13.82
N ILE A 129 6.16 1.98 -12.66
CA ILE A 129 7.18 3.00 -12.53
C ILE A 129 8.32 2.54 -11.61
N ILE A 130 9.49 3.14 -11.81
CA ILE A 130 10.62 3.04 -10.88
C ILE A 130 11.00 4.47 -10.49
N ALA A 131 10.98 4.78 -9.19
CA ALA A 131 11.34 6.10 -8.70
C ALA A 131 12.42 6.01 -7.62
N ALA A 132 13.34 6.97 -7.63
CA ALA A 132 14.41 7.07 -6.62
C ALA A 132 14.90 8.51 -6.45
N PHE A 133 15.55 8.80 -5.31
CA PHE A 133 16.28 10.07 -5.15
C PHE A 133 17.49 10.15 -6.07
N ILE A 134 18.18 9.02 -6.29
CA ILE A 134 19.29 8.92 -7.25
C ILE A 134 19.09 7.64 -8.05
N LEU A 135 18.88 7.77 -9.35
CA LEU A 135 18.58 6.66 -10.24
C LEU A 135 19.78 6.38 -11.16
N GLN A 136 20.70 5.51 -10.72
CA GLN A 136 21.90 5.07 -11.46
C GLN A 136 21.98 3.53 -11.49
N PRO A 137 20.95 2.83 -11.98
CA PRO A 137 20.92 1.37 -11.96
C PRO A 137 21.90 0.74 -12.93
N GLN A 138 22.47 -0.41 -12.55
CA GLN A 138 23.21 -1.29 -13.49
C GLN A 138 22.28 -1.85 -14.57
N LEU A 139 21.02 -2.08 -14.23
CA LEU A 139 19.96 -2.50 -15.14
C LEU A 139 18.62 -1.98 -14.63
N LEU A 140 17.85 -1.39 -15.53
CA LEU A 140 16.49 -0.95 -15.29
C LEU A 140 15.57 -1.64 -16.30
N GLN A 141 14.55 -2.32 -15.77
CA GLN A 141 13.52 -2.97 -16.59
C GLN A 141 12.13 -2.52 -16.14
N ILE A 142 11.27 -2.23 -17.13
CA ILE A 142 9.83 -2.01 -16.91
C ILE A 142 9.07 -2.88 -17.90
N GLY A 143 8.25 -3.81 -17.38
CA GLY A 143 7.61 -4.80 -18.22
C GLY A 143 8.63 -5.67 -18.96
N ASP A 144 8.59 -5.62 -20.27
CA ASP A 144 9.49 -6.33 -21.20
C ASP A 144 10.64 -5.45 -21.72
N LEU A 145 10.64 -4.15 -21.39
CA LEU A 145 11.65 -3.19 -21.86
C LEU A 145 12.80 -3.13 -20.86
N ILE A 146 14.02 -3.10 -21.37
CA ILE A 146 15.26 -3.04 -20.58
C ILE A 146 16.10 -1.87 -21.06
N THR A 147 16.69 -1.15 -20.11
CA THR A 147 17.70 -0.12 -20.38
C THR A 147 18.81 -0.19 -19.32
N VAL A 148 19.94 0.41 -19.65
CA VAL A 148 21.03 0.67 -18.71
C VAL A 148 21.12 2.17 -18.49
N SER A 149 21.60 2.58 -17.31
CA SER A 149 21.77 4.01 -17.04
C SER A 149 22.78 4.59 -18.03
N PRO A 150 22.46 5.71 -18.71
CA PRO A 150 23.49 6.48 -19.37
C PRO A 150 24.42 7.11 -18.32
N ASP A 151 25.68 7.30 -18.73
CA ASP A 151 26.82 7.65 -17.89
C ASP A 151 26.61 8.68 -16.78
N ASP A 152 27.32 8.46 -15.67
CA ASP A 152 27.85 9.26 -14.55
C ASP A 152 27.27 10.63 -14.15
N VAL A 153 26.22 11.13 -14.77
CA VAL A 153 25.56 12.38 -14.37
C VAL A 153 24.61 12.10 -13.21
N LYS A 154 24.93 12.61 -12.02
CA LYS A 154 24.04 12.59 -10.88
C LYS A 154 23.06 13.75 -10.97
N PRO A 155 21.77 13.50 -11.22
CA PRO A 155 20.80 14.58 -11.19
C PRO A 155 20.64 15.10 -9.75
N PRO A 156 20.45 16.41 -9.56
CA PRO A 156 20.30 17.01 -8.24
C PRO A 156 18.88 16.84 -7.64
N TYR A 157 18.03 16.06 -8.27
CA TYR A 157 16.61 15.86 -7.87
C TYR A 157 16.20 14.40 -8.05
N PRO A 158 15.11 13.99 -7.39
CA PRO A 158 14.52 12.67 -7.58
C PRO A 158 14.06 12.44 -9.02
N GLU A 159 14.15 11.21 -9.49
CA GLU A 159 13.81 10.80 -10.84
C GLU A 159 12.78 9.68 -10.85
N VAL A 160 12.01 9.65 -11.93
CA VAL A 160 11.04 8.60 -12.23
C VAL A 160 11.31 8.04 -13.61
N ALA A 161 11.47 6.72 -13.67
CA ALA A 161 11.49 5.96 -14.91
C ALA A 161 10.11 5.39 -15.20
N ARG A 162 9.65 5.57 -16.44
CA ARG A 162 8.37 5.03 -16.93
C ARG A 162 8.47 4.70 -18.42
N VAL A 163 7.52 3.94 -18.92
CA VAL A 163 7.40 3.68 -20.36
C VAL A 163 6.58 4.79 -21.01
N LYS A 164 7.12 5.36 -22.10
CA LYS A 164 6.44 6.30 -22.98
C LYS A 164 6.85 6.01 -24.41
N ASP A 165 5.87 5.95 -25.31
CA ASP A 165 6.10 5.71 -26.75
C ASP A 165 6.96 4.45 -27.03
N GLY A 166 6.78 3.38 -26.23
CA GLY A 166 7.48 2.11 -26.38
C GLY A 166 8.93 2.11 -25.89
N MET A 167 9.37 3.15 -25.19
CA MET A 167 10.70 3.28 -24.62
C MET A 167 10.64 3.62 -23.13
N ILE A 168 11.69 3.23 -22.39
CA ILE A 168 11.85 3.69 -21.01
C ILE A 168 12.45 5.10 -21.05
N ILE A 169 11.74 6.06 -20.47
CA ILE A 169 12.21 7.42 -20.25
C ILE A 169 12.46 7.64 -18.76
N VAL A 170 13.50 8.40 -18.44
CA VAL A 170 13.80 8.84 -17.07
C VAL A 170 13.61 10.34 -17.02
N GLU A 171 12.76 10.79 -16.13
CA GLU A 171 12.40 12.21 -15.99
C GLU A 171 12.60 12.67 -14.54
N PRO A 172 12.99 13.95 -14.33
CA PRO A 172 13.00 14.53 -12.99
C PRO A 172 11.60 14.53 -12.41
N TYR A 173 11.47 14.18 -11.15
CA TYR A 173 10.23 14.40 -10.42
C TYR A 173 10.09 15.88 -10.08
N LEU A 174 9.20 16.56 -10.78
CA LEU A 174 8.84 17.96 -10.53
C LEU A 174 7.40 18.01 -10.00
N PRO A 175 7.13 18.71 -8.85
CA PRO A 175 5.83 18.69 -8.19
C PRO A 175 4.63 19.06 -9.07
N ASN A 176 4.81 19.82 -10.13
CA ASN A 176 3.74 20.27 -11.02
C ASN A 176 3.65 19.50 -12.35
N LYS A 177 4.43 18.43 -12.52
CA LYS A 177 4.48 17.69 -13.79
C LYS A 177 3.50 16.52 -13.85
N TYR A 178 3.04 16.06 -12.70
CA TYR A 178 2.09 14.96 -12.55
C TYR A 178 0.75 15.50 -12.06
N THR A 179 0.00 16.14 -12.94
CA THR A 179 -1.45 16.32 -12.79
C THR A 179 -2.10 15.04 -13.31
N TYR A 180 -2.68 14.27 -12.41
CA TYR A 180 -3.51 13.10 -12.74
C TYR A 180 -4.90 13.54 -13.14
#